data_a42a6c6159b7c5e9c1caee9d0873f6b3
#
_entry.id   a42a6c6159b7c5e9c1caee9d0873f6b3
#
_cell.length_a   1.000
_cell.length_b   1.000
_cell.length_c   1.000
_cell.angle_alpha   90.00
_cell.angle_beta   90.00
_cell.angle_gamma   90.00
#
_symmetry.space_group_name_H-M   'P 1'
#
loop_
_entity.id
_entity.type
_entity.pdbx_description
1 polymer ?
#
loop_
_entity_poly.entity_id
_entity_poly.type
_entity_poly.pdbx_seq_one_letter_code
_entity_poly.pdbx_strand_id
1 'polypeptide(L)'
;MEPLCPTRPTRPESRTVRRADKAGTDNARADKAGTDAAVRERPGRESATSRGGDRILVCVRCGRPITTAGDRIEVDGTHEHTQINPHGFIWTFGCFAQAPGCVPVGAPSREFAWFAGTTWQIEQCGGCRTHLGWLFTAPDRRFHGLISDRIVEREADRPSQE
;
A
#
# COMPACT_ATOMS: atom_id res chain seq x y z
N MET A 1 22.25 -20.58 40.59
CA MET A 1 21.94 -19.14 40.49
C MET A 1 20.96 -18.96 39.34
N GLU A 2 19.67 -18.98 39.67
CA GLU A 2 18.59 -18.74 38.71
C GLU A 2 18.36 -17.24 38.58
N PRO A 3 18.19 -16.67 37.39
CA PRO A 3 17.74 -15.31 37.27
C PRO A 3 16.22 -15.23 37.31
N LEU A 4 15.77 -14.40 38.23
CA LEU A 4 14.39 -14.03 38.53
C LEU A 4 13.67 -13.44 37.31
N CYS A 5 12.48 -13.98 37.04
CA CYS A 5 11.49 -13.48 36.09
C CYS A 5 10.90 -12.14 36.56
N PRO A 6 10.83 -11.06 35.77
CA PRO A 6 10.08 -9.88 36.17
C PRO A 6 8.58 -10.02 35.86
N THR A 7 7.82 -9.64 36.85
CA THR A 7 6.37 -9.65 36.98
C THR A 7 5.63 -8.84 35.91
N ARG A 8 4.52 -9.39 35.47
CA ARG A 8 3.48 -8.90 34.58
C ARG A 8 2.85 -7.59 35.10
N PRO A 9 2.69 -6.54 34.29
CA PRO A 9 1.83 -5.41 34.66
C PRO A 9 0.35 -5.72 34.43
N THR A 10 -0.44 -5.36 35.41
CA THR A 10 -1.89 -5.48 35.52
C THR A 10 -2.62 -4.57 34.53
N ARG A 11 -3.69 -5.12 33.99
CA ARG A 11 -4.69 -4.54 33.10
C ARG A 11 -5.49 -3.45 33.84
N PRO A 12 -5.75 -2.27 33.29
CA PRO A 12 -6.78 -1.37 33.83
C PRO A 12 -8.19 -1.73 33.31
N GLU A 13 -9.12 -1.66 34.23
CA GLU A 13 -10.52 -2.00 34.11
C GLU A 13 -11.32 -1.09 33.17
N SER A 14 -12.28 -1.72 32.52
CA SER A 14 -13.34 -1.16 31.71
C SER A 14 -14.18 -0.11 32.45
N ARG A 15 -14.30 1.07 31.85
CA ARG A 15 -15.27 2.09 32.25
C ARG A 15 -16.43 2.11 31.27
N THR A 16 -17.54 1.55 31.72
CA THR A 16 -18.87 1.61 31.14
C THR A 16 -19.32 3.06 31.03
N VAL A 17 -19.65 3.54 29.83
CA VAL A 17 -20.43 4.78 29.65
C VAL A 17 -21.76 4.44 29.00
N ARG A 18 -22.80 4.91 29.67
CA ARG A 18 -24.22 4.64 29.48
C ARG A 18 -24.78 5.24 28.19
N ARG A 19 -25.74 4.50 27.63
CA ARG A 19 -26.74 4.91 26.65
C ARG A 19 -27.46 6.21 27.06
N ALA A 20 -27.72 7.05 26.06
CA ALA A 20 -28.82 7.98 26.08
C ALA A 20 -29.59 7.86 24.77
N ASP A 21 -30.79 7.27 24.90
CA ASP A 21 -31.85 7.30 23.90
C ASP A 21 -32.41 8.71 23.83
N LYS A 22 -32.73 9.21 22.63
CA LYS A 22 -33.91 10.07 22.44
C LYS A 22 -34.39 10.00 20.99
N ALA A 23 -35.64 9.62 20.94
CA ALA A 23 -36.52 9.53 19.80
C ALA A 23 -37.08 10.91 19.38
N GLY A 24 -37.68 10.89 18.21
CA GLY A 24 -38.68 11.88 17.74
C GLY A 24 -38.31 12.51 16.42
N THR A 25 -39.04 12.49 15.45
CA THR A 25 -40.38 12.32 14.90
C THR A 25 -40.41 12.93 13.51
N ASP A 26 -41.01 12.19 12.61
CA ASP A 26 -41.84 12.57 11.46
C ASP A 26 -41.76 13.98 10.83
N ASN A 27 -41.63 14.04 9.49
CA ASN A 27 -42.71 14.46 8.59
C ASN A 27 -42.32 14.40 7.13
N ALA A 28 -42.94 13.55 6.37
CA ALA A 28 -43.99 13.74 5.35
C ALA A 28 -43.64 14.59 4.11
N ARG A 29 -43.69 13.89 2.96
CA ARG A 29 -44.42 14.19 1.71
C ARG A 29 -44.13 15.48 0.93
N ALA A 30 -43.73 15.34 -0.31
CA ALA A 30 -44.49 15.74 -1.53
C ALA A 30 -43.66 15.49 -2.81
N ASP A 31 -44.16 14.66 -3.63
CA ASP A 31 -44.55 14.71 -5.05
C ASP A 31 -43.81 15.58 -6.05
N LYS A 32 -43.47 14.87 -7.12
CA LYS A 32 -43.71 15.14 -8.55
C LYS A 32 -42.75 16.01 -9.34
N ALA A 33 -42.49 15.39 -10.42
CA ALA A 33 -42.45 15.85 -11.80
C ALA A 33 -41.05 15.78 -12.46
N GLY A 34 -41.03 14.89 -13.40
CA GLY A 34 -40.03 14.61 -14.38
C GLY A 34 -39.64 15.83 -15.25
N THR A 35 -38.44 15.70 -15.73
CA THR A 35 -38.10 16.15 -17.06
C THR A 35 -36.91 15.37 -17.56
N ASP A 36 -37.10 14.74 -18.72
CA ASP A 36 -36.02 14.27 -19.61
C ASP A 36 -34.96 15.35 -19.77
N ALA A 37 -33.73 15.01 -19.50
CA ALA A 37 -32.59 15.77 -19.97
C ALA A 37 -31.47 14.81 -20.36
N ALA A 38 -31.47 14.55 -21.66
CA ALA A 38 -30.33 14.22 -22.50
C ALA A 38 -29.06 13.76 -21.78
N VAL A 39 -28.74 12.48 -21.91
CA VAL A 39 -27.39 11.94 -21.83
C VAL A 39 -26.50 12.71 -22.78
N ARG A 40 -25.80 13.73 -22.28
CA ARG A 40 -24.64 14.30 -22.96
C ARG A 40 -23.51 13.33 -22.72
N GLU A 41 -23.24 12.53 -23.72
CA GLU A 41 -21.95 11.86 -23.91
C GLU A 41 -20.85 12.90 -23.73
N ARG A 42 -20.10 12.81 -22.65
CA ARG A 42 -18.87 13.57 -22.53
C ARG A 42 -17.88 12.91 -23.47
N PRO A 43 -17.28 13.67 -24.40
CA PRO A 43 -16.24 13.14 -25.27
C PRO A 43 -15.13 12.56 -24.41
N GLY A 44 -14.64 11.40 -24.83
CA GLY A 44 -13.61 10.63 -24.18
C GLY A 44 -12.47 11.51 -23.69
N ARG A 45 -12.20 11.43 -22.41
CA ARG A 45 -10.96 11.91 -21.84
C ARG A 45 -9.87 11.05 -22.45
N GLU A 46 -9.28 11.52 -23.54
CA GLU A 46 -8.04 10.97 -24.06
C GLU A 46 -7.08 10.88 -22.88
N SER A 47 -6.81 9.67 -22.47
CA SER A 47 -5.75 9.36 -21.53
C SER A 47 -4.48 9.95 -22.11
N ALA A 48 -4.01 11.05 -21.52
CA ALA A 48 -2.68 11.53 -21.75
C ALA A 48 -1.77 10.32 -21.47
N THR A 49 -1.23 9.74 -22.54
CA THR A 49 -0.27 8.66 -22.52
C THR A 49 0.90 9.14 -21.67
N SER A 50 0.92 8.73 -20.42
CA SER A 50 1.93 9.13 -19.46
C SER A 50 3.26 8.56 -19.91
N ARG A 51 4.21 9.45 -20.19
CA ARG A 51 5.64 9.16 -20.46
C ARG A 51 6.33 8.38 -19.32
N GLY A 52 5.60 7.98 -18.30
CA GLY A 52 6.09 7.18 -17.16
C GLY A 52 6.18 5.68 -17.42
N GLY A 53 5.52 5.14 -18.46
CA GLY A 53 5.50 3.72 -18.77
C GLY A 53 6.82 3.16 -19.36
N ASP A 54 7.68 4.04 -19.88
CA ASP A 54 8.95 3.63 -20.50
C ASP A 54 10.11 3.47 -19.50
N ARG A 55 9.91 3.76 -18.21
CA ARG A 55 10.94 3.65 -17.20
C ARG A 55 10.67 2.47 -16.26
N ILE A 56 11.64 1.58 -16.16
CA ILE A 56 11.60 0.40 -15.32
C ILE A 56 12.44 0.61 -14.06
N LEU A 57 12.01 0.03 -12.96
CA LEU A 57 12.81 -0.04 -11.74
C LEU A 57 13.38 -1.45 -11.63
N VAL A 58 14.71 -1.53 -11.49
CA VAL A 58 15.43 -2.80 -11.45
C VAL A 58 16.10 -2.99 -10.10
N CYS A 59 16.32 -4.24 -9.71
CA CYS A 59 17.10 -4.59 -8.53
C CYS A 59 18.55 -4.08 -8.68
N VAL A 60 19.03 -3.28 -7.72
CA VAL A 60 20.40 -2.74 -7.72
C VAL A 60 21.44 -3.84 -7.78
N ARG A 61 21.18 -5.00 -7.14
CA ARG A 61 22.15 -6.09 -7.04
C ARG A 61 22.31 -6.91 -8.31
N CYS A 62 21.22 -7.21 -9.03
CA CYS A 62 21.27 -8.14 -10.18
C CYS A 62 20.68 -7.59 -11.49
N GLY A 63 20.16 -6.35 -11.48
CA GLY A 63 19.58 -5.72 -12.67
C GLY A 63 18.22 -6.27 -13.11
N ARG A 64 17.64 -7.24 -12.38
CA ARG A 64 16.32 -7.80 -12.72
C ARG A 64 15.26 -6.71 -12.65
N PRO A 65 14.38 -6.60 -13.67
CA PRO A 65 13.20 -5.77 -13.60
C PRO A 65 12.30 -6.15 -12.41
N ILE A 66 11.87 -5.17 -11.65
CA ILE A 66 11.04 -5.33 -10.45
C ILE A 66 9.64 -4.74 -10.67
N THR A 67 9.56 -3.50 -11.10
CA THR A 67 8.33 -2.75 -11.33
C THR A 67 8.57 -1.64 -12.35
N THR A 68 7.56 -0.84 -12.63
CA THR A 68 7.68 0.31 -13.53
C THR A 68 7.41 1.62 -12.78
N ALA A 69 7.85 2.73 -13.37
CA ALA A 69 7.54 4.05 -12.83
C ALA A 69 6.04 4.36 -12.87
N GLY A 70 5.30 3.74 -13.82
CA GLY A 70 3.86 3.85 -13.94
C GLY A 70 3.06 3.16 -12.82
N ASP A 71 3.69 2.23 -12.10
CA ASP A 71 3.09 1.51 -10.98
C ASP A 71 3.18 2.27 -9.64
N ARG A 72 3.80 3.45 -9.59
CA ARG A 72 3.86 4.28 -8.38
C ARG A 72 2.46 4.68 -7.95
N ILE A 73 2.20 4.51 -6.66
CA ILE A 73 0.94 4.93 -6.04
C ILE A 73 1.21 5.74 -4.77
N GLU A 74 0.23 6.51 -4.37
CA GLU A 74 0.20 7.14 -3.05
C GLU A 74 -0.59 6.27 -2.08
N VAL A 75 -0.06 6.05 -0.90
CA VAL A 75 -0.72 5.40 0.22
C VAL A 75 -0.68 6.37 1.38
N ASP A 76 -1.82 6.58 2.04
CA ASP A 76 -1.98 7.56 3.12
C ASP A 76 -1.42 8.97 2.75
N GLY A 77 -1.60 9.37 1.46
CA GLY A 77 -1.31 10.70 0.93
C GLY A 77 0.12 10.93 0.42
N THR A 78 0.97 9.89 0.39
CA THR A 78 2.33 10.01 -0.16
C THR A 78 2.79 8.72 -0.84
N HIS A 79 3.70 8.87 -1.82
CA HIS A 79 4.36 7.74 -2.46
C HIS A 79 5.49 7.16 -1.60
N GLU A 80 6.27 8.03 -0.96
CA GLU A 80 7.43 7.64 -0.17
C GLU A 80 7.13 7.69 1.33
N HIS A 81 7.55 6.66 2.04
CA HIS A 81 7.41 6.52 3.48
C HIS A 81 8.75 6.24 4.14
N THR A 82 8.95 6.80 5.33
CA THR A 82 10.05 6.44 6.21
C THR A 82 9.47 5.87 7.49
N GLN A 83 9.80 4.63 7.80
CA GLN A 83 9.27 3.89 8.93
C GLN A 83 10.40 3.25 9.76
N ILE A 84 10.14 3.07 11.03
CA ILE A 84 11.05 2.39 11.96
C ILE A 84 10.45 1.04 12.37
N ASN A 85 11.26 -0.01 12.37
CA ASN A 85 10.82 -1.31 12.88
C ASN A 85 11.06 -1.42 14.40
N PRO A 86 10.51 -2.46 15.10
CA PRO A 86 10.69 -2.63 16.52
C PRO A 86 12.15 -2.80 16.98
N HIS A 87 13.06 -3.13 16.06
CA HIS A 87 14.50 -3.26 16.33
C HIS A 87 15.27 -1.94 16.13
N GLY A 88 14.58 -0.85 15.80
CA GLY A 88 15.19 0.46 15.60
C GLY A 88 15.76 0.71 14.20
N PHE A 89 15.57 -0.20 13.24
CA PHE A 89 16.00 0.04 11.86
C PHE A 89 15.02 0.97 11.14
N ILE A 90 15.56 2.01 10.52
CA ILE A 90 14.81 2.98 9.71
C ILE A 90 14.83 2.53 8.26
N TRP A 91 13.65 2.52 7.63
CA TRP A 91 13.46 2.12 6.24
C TRP A 91 12.74 3.23 5.47
N THR A 92 13.34 3.66 4.35
CA THR A 92 12.67 4.53 3.38
C THR A 92 12.30 3.69 2.16
N PHE A 93 11.04 3.75 1.75
CA PHE A 93 10.50 2.94 0.65
C PHE A 93 9.40 3.68 -0.11
N GLY A 94 9.28 3.39 -1.41
CA GLY A 94 8.19 3.85 -2.26
C GLY A 94 7.07 2.82 -2.36
N CYS A 95 5.82 3.28 -2.56
CA CYS A 95 4.63 2.44 -2.72
C CYS A 95 4.32 2.21 -4.19
N PHE A 96 4.06 0.94 -4.55
CA PHE A 96 3.76 0.51 -5.92
C PHE A 96 2.53 -0.40 -5.96
N ALA A 97 1.69 -0.23 -6.98
CA ALA A 97 0.52 -1.07 -7.20
C ALA A 97 0.91 -2.49 -7.63
N GLN A 98 1.99 -2.63 -8.40
CA GLN A 98 2.49 -3.89 -8.90
C GLN A 98 4.01 -3.99 -8.74
N ALA A 99 4.50 -5.18 -8.43
CA ALA A 99 5.94 -5.49 -8.42
C ALA A 99 6.18 -6.94 -8.86
N PRO A 100 5.98 -7.25 -10.15
CA PRO A 100 6.05 -8.63 -10.65
C PRO A 100 7.44 -9.26 -10.53
N GLY A 101 8.48 -8.47 -10.36
CA GLY A 101 9.84 -8.95 -10.11
C GLY A 101 10.12 -9.38 -8.67
N CYS A 102 9.19 -9.13 -7.75
CA CYS A 102 9.27 -9.53 -6.34
C CYS A 102 8.62 -10.89 -6.07
N VAL A 103 9.11 -11.57 -5.04
CA VAL A 103 8.54 -12.81 -4.52
C VAL A 103 8.31 -12.63 -3.02
N PRO A 104 7.06 -12.78 -2.54
CA PRO A 104 6.77 -12.75 -1.11
C PRO A 104 7.33 -13.98 -0.41
N VAL A 105 7.83 -13.80 0.81
CA VAL A 105 8.48 -14.84 1.61
C VAL A 105 7.91 -14.85 3.02
N GLY A 106 7.69 -16.05 3.56
CA GLY A 106 7.13 -16.25 4.90
C GLY A 106 5.61 -16.12 4.93
N ALA A 107 5.04 -16.29 6.10
CA ALA A 107 3.61 -16.10 6.34
C ALA A 107 3.28 -14.61 6.52
N PRO A 108 2.07 -14.16 6.12
CA PRO A 108 1.62 -12.80 6.41
C PRO A 108 1.57 -12.54 7.92
N SER A 109 2.04 -11.37 8.36
CA SER A 109 2.00 -10.93 9.74
C SER A 109 1.18 -9.65 9.89
N ARG A 110 0.53 -9.48 11.04
CA ARG A 110 -0.11 -8.21 11.46
C ARG A 110 0.69 -7.47 12.52
N GLU A 111 1.71 -8.13 13.07
CA GLU A 111 2.52 -7.56 14.13
C GLU A 111 3.32 -6.38 13.60
N PHE A 112 3.23 -5.25 14.30
CA PHE A 112 3.94 -4.01 13.95
C PHE A 112 3.71 -3.52 12.51
N ALA A 113 2.50 -3.79 11.94
CA ALA A 113 2.15 -3.30 10.60
C ALA A 113 2.19 -1.77 10.57
N TRP A 114 2.90 -1.21 9.60
CA TRP A 114 3.03 0.25 9.43
C TRP A 114 1.77 0.90 8.88
N PHE A 115 0.95 0.15 8.16
CA PHE A 115 -0.32 0.62 7.59
C PHE A 115 -1.49 -0.03 8.32
N ALA A 116 -2.41 0.79 8.81
CA ALA A 116 -3.57 0.31 9.56
C ALA A 116 -4.40 -0.71 8.76
N GLY A 117 -4.78 -1.80 9.41
CA GLY A 117 -5.62 -2.85 8.81
C GLY A 117 -4.92 -3.77 7.82
N THR A 118 -3.61 -3.62 7.59
CA THR A 118 -2.86 -4.49 6.68
C THR A 118 -2.19 -5.66 7.40
N THR A 119 -1.95 -6.73 6.65
CA THR A 119 -0.88 -7.70 6.90
C THR A 119 0.31 -7.34 6.03
N TRP A 120 1.49 -7.77 6.41
CA TRP A 120 2.70 -7.62 5.61
C TRP A 120 3.47 -8.93 5.46
N GLN A 121 4.16 -9.08 4.35
CA GLN A 121 5.12 -10.16 4.08
C GLN A 121 6.40 -9.55 3.55
N ILE A 122 7.56 -10.12 3.89
CA ILE A 122 8.83 -9.74 3.27
C ILE A 122 8.79 -10.05 1.78
N GLU A 123 9.29 -9.13 0.95
CA GLU A 123 9.50 -9.34 -0.48
C GLU A 123 10.98 -9.37 -0.83
N GLN A 124 11.32 -10.33 -1.66
CA GLN A 124 12.67 -10.52 -2.19
C GLN A 124 12.68 -10.42 -3.71
N CYS A 125 13.82 -10.03 -4.25
CA CYS A 125 14.07 -10.12 -5.69
C CYS A 125 13.89 -11.56 -6.17
N GLY A 126 13.06 -11.77 -7.19
CA GLY A 126 12.84 -13.09 -7.79
C GLY A 126 14.08 -13.69 -8.44
N GLY A 127 15.14 -12.89 -8.71
CA GLY A 127 16.41 -13.35 -9.25
C GLY A 127 17.44 -13.67 -8.17
N CYS A 128 17.88 -12.65 -7.40
CA CYS A 128 19.01 -12.79 -6.48
C CYS A 128 18.63 -12.93 -5.01
N ARG A 129 17.35 -12.97 -4.67
CA ARG A 129 16.80 -13.11 -3.31
C ARG A 129 17.16 -11.97 -2.36
N THR A 130 17.69 -10.87 -2.85
CA THR A 130 17.88 -9.67 -2.02
C THR A 130 16.54 -9.20 -1.48
N HIS A 131 16.47 -8.87 -0.19
CA HIS A 131 15.31 -8.24 0.41
C HIS A 131 15.05 -6.88 -0.26
N LEU A 132 13.90 -6.73 -0.87
CA LEU A 132 13.51 -5.50 -1.60
C LEU A 132 12.46 -4.67 -0.87
N GLY A 133 11.72 -5.26 0.07
CA GLY A 133 10.66 -4.56 0.74
C GLY A 133 9.58 -5.47 1.31
N TRP A 134 8.34 -5.02 1.25
CA TRP A 134 7.20 -5.70 1.85
C TRP A 134 5.97 -5.63 0.95
N LEU A 135 5.24 -6.73 0.90
CA LEU A 135 3.89 -6.79 0.37
C LEU A 135 2.90 -6.47 1.49
N PHE A 136 2.10 -5.45 1.33
CA PHE A 136 1.01 -5.10 2.23
C PHE A 136 -0.32 -5.54 1.65
N THR A 137 -1.15 -6.20 2.46
CA THR A 137 -2.47 -6.71 2.04
C THR A 137 -3.52 -6.36 3.08
N ALA A 138 -4.61 -5.75 2.63
CA ALA A 138 -5.86 -5.52 3.36
C ALA A 138 -7.03 -6.09 2.54
N PRO A 139 -8.26 -6.17 3.08
CA PRO A 139 -9.41 -6.70 2.35
C PRO A 139 -9.74 -5.96 1.05
N ASP A 140 -9.44 -4.68 0.99
CA ASP A 140 -9.79 -3.74 -0.08
C ASP A 140 -8.59 -3.27 -0.91
N ARG A 141 -7.37 -3.54 -0.46
CA ARG A 141 -6.15 -3.06 -1.13
C ARG A 141 -4.97 -3.99 -0.96
N ARG A 142 -4.11 -3.99 -1.97
CA ARG A 142 -2.81 -4.68 -1.96
C ARG A 142 -1.80 -3.79 -2.64
N PHE A 143 -0.63 -3.64 -2.06
CA PHE A 143 0.46 -2.84 -2.62
C PHE A 143 1.82 -3.29 -2.10
N HIS A 144 2.87 -2.82 -2.77
CA HIS A 144 4.26 -3.16 -2.51
C HIS A 144 5.00 -1.94 -1.97
N GLY A 145 5.68 -2.07 -0.84
CA GLY A 145 6.60 -1.05 -0.32
C GLY A 145 8.02 -1.46 -0.64
N LEU A 146 8.63 -0.83 -1.66
CA LEU A 146 9.97 -1.19 -2.12
C LEU A 146 11.02 -0.21 -1.58
N ILE A 147 12.05 -0.74 -0.94
CA ILE A 147 13.13 0.02 -0.30
C ILE A 147 13.89 0.83 -1.35
N SER A 148 13.95 2.15 -1.16
CA SER A 148 14.40 3.11 -2.17
C SER A 148 15.85 2.90 -2.62
N ASP A 149 16.75 2.45 -1.74
CA ASP A 149 18.14 2.17 -2.05
C ASP A 149 18.40 0.77 -2.66
N ARG A 150 17.36 -0.05 -2.78
CA ARG A 150 17.43 -1.42 -3.32
C ARG A 150 16.95 -1.56 -4.76
N ILE A 151 16.33 -0.52 -5.28
CA ILE A 151 15.87 -0.43 -6.66
C ILE A 151 16.42 0.83 -7.30
N VAL A 152 16.66 0.78 -8.62
CA VAL A 152 17.11 1.94 -9.40
C VAL A 152 16.32 2.02 -10.68
N GLU A 153 15.98 3.24 -11.07
CA GLU A 153 15.24 3.53 -12.28
C GLU A 153 16.17 3.48 -13.49
N ARG A 154 15.74 2.84 -14.57
CA ARG A 154 16.39 2.78 -15.87
C ARG A 154 15.38 3.02 -16.98
N GLU A 155 15.86 3.52 -18.12
CA GLU A 155 15.04 3.52 -19.33
C GLU A 155 14.81 2.07 -19.78
N ALA A 156 13.60 1.76 -20.21
CA ALA A 156 13.33 0.49 -20.86
C ALA A 156 14.06 0.46 -22.19
N ASP A 157 14.86 -0.58 -22.45
CA ASP A 157 15.46 -0.79 -23.75
C ASP A 157 14.33 -0.89 -24.79
N ARG A 158 14.22 0.11 -25.65
CA ARG A 158 13.34 0.01 -26.81
C ARG A 158 13.94 -1.03 -27.74
N PRO A 159 13.19 -2.09 -28.11
CA PRO A 159 13.67 -2.97 -29.17
C PRO A 159 13.87 -2.09 -30.43
N SER A 160 15.09 -2.10 -30.95
CA SER A 160 15.40 -1.48 -32.23
C SER A 160 14.45 -2.07 -33.25
N GLN A 161 13.56 -1.24 -33.81
CA GLN A 161 12.74 -1.65 -34.93
C GLN A 161 13.67 -1.71 -36.14
N GLU A 162 14.10 -2.92 -36.54
CA GLU A 162 14.61 -3.23 -37.85
C GLU A 162 13.48 -3.46 -38.84
#